data_188735897c4d25e4cec56d68f9e50f27
#
_entry.id   188735897c4d25e4cec56d68f9e50f27
#
_cell.length_a   1.000
_cell.length_b   1.000
_cell.length_c   1.000
_cell.angle_alpha   90.00
_cell.angle_beta   90.00
_cell.angle_gamma   90.00
#
_symmetry.space_group_name_H-M   'P 1'
#
loop_
_entity.id
_entity.type
_entity.pdbx_description
1 polymer ?
#
loop_
_entity_poly.entity_id
_entity_poly.type
_entity_poly.pdbx_seq_one_letter_code
_entity_poly.pdbx_strand_id
1 'polypeptide(L)'
;NETSTSPAETTESFSGSNHADTGTIDGFTPLHSSDPLCVIGYPSNTAALDLYDAATHRHSAVLGVLCVLSSTPDLNELSTSSLQNCIQAIRILSEDAAALYAGAWQALQNESH
;
A
#
# COMPACT_ATOMS: atom_id res chain seq x y z
N ASN A 1 37.73 16.03 0.85
CA ASN A 1 37.51 15.57 1.16
C ASN A 1 37.31 15.27 1.28
N GLU A 2 36.91 15.36 1.26
CA GLU A 2 36.42 14.89 1.52
C GLU A 2 36.08 14.44 1.68
N THR A 3 36.21 14.78 1.28
CA THR A 3 35.64 14.23 1.52
C THR A 3 35.07 13.99 1.67
N SER A 4 34.90 14.12 1.43
CA SER A 4 34.16 13.72 1.77
C SER A 4 33.56 13.60 1.85
N THR A 5 33.37 13.88 1.59
CA THR A 5 32.57 13.61 1.81
C THR A 5 31.97 13.51 1.81
N SER A 6 31.80 13.68 1.47
CA SER A 6 30.99 13.42 1.65
C SER A 6 30.46 13.39 1.72
N PRO A 7 30.37 13.56 1.52
CA PRO A 7 29.46 13.42 1.62
C PRO A 7 28.79 13.51 1.60
N ALA A 8 28.86 13.87 1.47
CA ALA A 8 28.04 13.79 1.69
C ALA A 8 27.50 13.93 1.46
N GLU A 9 27.39 14.19 1.17
CA GLU A 9 26.71 14.09 1.18
C GLU A 9 26.09 14.00 0.98
N THR A 10 26.26 14.40 0.65
CA THR A 10 25.49 14.14 0.60
C THR A 10 24.75 14.29 0.49
N THR A 11 24.77 14.66 0.26
CA THR A 11 23.94 14.66 0.31
C THR A 11 23.34 14.97 -0.01
N GLU A 12 23.24 15.25 -0.28
CA GLU A 12 22.54 15.29 -0.40
C GLU A 12 22.01 15.31 -0.79
N SER A 13 22.25 15.58 -1.10
CA SER A 13 21.57 15.42 -1.25
C SER A 13 20.96 15.51 -1.44
N PHE A 14 20.68 15.85 -1.68
CA PHE A 14 19.79 15.79 -1.67
C PHE A 14 19.23 16.18 -2.01
N SER A 15 19.22 16.24 -2.28
CA SER A 15 18.50 16.60 -2.50
C SER A 15 17.90 16.74 -2.90
N GLY A 16 17.67 16.84 -3.15
CA GLY A 16 16.85 16.96 -3.37
C GLY A 16 16.26 16.97 -3.80
N SER A 17 16.04 17.02 -4.15
CA SER A 17 15.25 17.03 -4.43
C SER A 17 14.57 16.90 -4.55
N ASN A 18 14.28 16.99 -4.69
CA ASN A 18 13.44 16.83 -4.70
C ASN A 18 12.76 16.62 -4.93
N HIS A 19 12.30 16.62 -5.22
CA HIS A 19 11.58 16.32 -5.30
C HIS A 19 10.53 16.14 -5.26
N ALA A 20 10.41 16.49 -5.37
CA ALA A 20 9.27 16.26 -5.36
C ALA A 20 8.45 15.25 -5.69
N ASP A 21 8.52 14.85 -5.52
CA ASP A 21 7.93 14.18 -6.02
C ASP A 21 7.04 13.31 -5.77
N THR A 22 6.48 13.17 -6.02
CA THR A 22 5.42 12.30 -6.33
C THR A 22 5.14 11.22 -5.33
N GLY A 23 5.60 11.34 -4.14
CA GLY A 23 5.36 10.38 -3.10
C GLY A 23 6.32 9.21 -3.06
N THR A 24 7.24 9.13 -4.02
CA THR A 24 8.26 8.10 -4.00
C THR A 24 9.46 8.61 -3.20
N ILE A 25 9.78 7.90 -2.13
CA ILE A 25 11.00 8.12 -1.39
C ILE A 25 11.98 7.07 -1.88
N ASP A 26 13.24 7.40 -1.91
CA ASP A 26 14.29 6.56 -2.45
C ASP A 26 14.10 5.10 -2.04
N GLY A 27 13.76 4.23 -3.00
CA GLY A 27 13.58 2.81 -2.80
C GLY A 27 12.25 2.39 -2.17
N PHE A 28 11.37 3.34 -1.90
CA PHE A 28 10.11 3.06 -1.21
C PHE A 28 8.94 3.73 -1.93
N THR A 29 7.87 2.97 -2.16
CA THR A 29 6.63 3.50 -2.74
C THR A 29 5.54 3.39 -1.69
N PRO A 30 4.97 4.52 -1.23
CA PRO A 30 3.88 4.47 -0.26
C PRO A 30 2.63 3.87 -0.89
N LEU A 31 1.88 3.12 -0.10
CA LEU A 31 0.68 2.44 -0.58
C LEU A 31 -0.40 3.43 -1.00
N HIS A 32 -0.56 4.50 -0.24
CA HIS A 32 -1.53 5.55 -0.53
C HIS A 32 -0.78 6.87 -0.67
N SER A 33 -0.34 7.15 -1.90
CA SER A 33 0.52 8.30 -2.17
C SER A 33 -0.18 9.64 -1.94
N SER A 34 -1.51 9.65 -1.92
CA SER A 34 -2.26 10.87 -1.65
C SER A 34 -2.27 11.24 -0.17
N ASP A 35 -1.87 10.33 0.69
CA ASP A 35 -1.82 10.56 2.13
C ASP A 35 -0.38 10.86 2.53
N PRO A 36 -0.05 12.12 2.91
CA PRO A 36 1.34 12.45 3.26
C PRO A 36 1.83 11.75 4.52
N LEU A 37 0.92 11.20 5.32
CA LEU A 37 1.28 10.49 6.55
C LEU A 37 1.29 8.97 6.36
N CYS A 38 1.18 8.50 5.12
CA CYS A 38 1.17 7.06 4.85
C CYS A 38 2.53 6.45 5.19
N VAL A 39 2.53 5.55 6.16
CA VAL A 39 3.76 4.87 6.61
C VAL A 39 3.87 3.45 6.07
N ILE A 40 2.86 3.00 5.31
CA ILE A 40 2.81 1.65 4.76
C ILE A 40 3.09 1.73 3.26
N GLY A 41 3.93 0.84 2.79
CA GLY A 41 4.28 0.81 1.38
C GLY A 41 5.10 -0.42 1.06
N TYR A 42 5.81 -0.35 -0.06
CA TYR A 42 6.60 -1.48 -0.53
C TYR A 42 7.87 -0.95 -1.23
N PRO A 43 8.90 -1.81 -1.33
CA PRO A 43 10.10 -1.42 -2.08
C PRO A 43 9.74 -1.09 -3.52
N SER A 44 10.29 0.01 -4.05
CA SER A 44 9.92 0.50 -5.38
C SER A 44 10.25 -0.48 -6.50
N ASN A 45 11.15 -1.44 -6.26
CA ASN A 45 11.52 -2.45 -7.25
C ASN A 45 10.76 -3.76 -7.10
N THR A 46 9.66 -3.76 -6.33
CA THR A 46 8.85 -4.97 -6.15
C THR A 46 8.24 -5.39 -7.47
N ALA A 47 8.32 -6.68 -7.77
CA ALA A 47 7.80 -7.22 -9.02
C ALA A 47 6.28 -7.14 -9.07
N ALA A 48 5.75 -6.97 -10.30
CA ALA A 48 4.31 -6.87 -10.52
C ALA A 48 3.56 -8.06 -9.93
N LEU A 49 4.10 -9.27 -10.10
CA LEU A 49 3.45 -10.47 -9.60
C LEU A 49 3.33 -10.47 -8.07
N ASP A 50 4.37 -9.99 -7.38
CA ASP A 50 4.35 -9.93 -5.92
C ASP A 50 3.30 -8.93 -5.43
N LEU A 51 3.16 -7.80 -6.11
CA LEU A 51 2.13 -6.81 -5.78
C LEU A 51 0.74 -7.37 -6.04
N TYR A 52 0.58 -8.07 -7.16
CA TYR A 52 -0.69 -8.71 -7.50
C TYR A 52 -1.08 -9.75 -6.45
N ASP A 53 -0.12 -10.58 -6.03
CA ASP A 53 -0.38 -11.60 -5.01
C ASP A 53 -0.79 -10.98 -3.68
N ALA A 54 -0.11 -9.88 -3.29
CA ALA A 54 -0.45 -9.17 -2.06
C ALA A 54 -1.86 -8.58 -2.14
N ALA A 55 -2.23 -8.04 -3.31
CA ALA A 55 -3.57 -7.50 -3.53
C ALA A 55 -4.62 -8.59 -3.45
N THR A 56 -4.36 -9.72 -4.10
CA THR A 56 -5.27 -10.86 -4.12
C THR A 56 -5.49 -11.41 -2.71
N HIS A 57 -4.43 -11.46 -1.91
CA HIS A 57 -4.52 -11.93 -0.54
C HIS A 57 -5.48 -11.05 0.28
N ARG A 58 -5.37 -9.74 0.14
CA ARG A 58 -6.24 -8.80 0.84
C ARG A 58 -7.68 -8.87 0.32
N HIS A 59 -7.84 -9.02 -0.99
CA HIS A 59 -9.15 -9.16 -1.60
C HIS A 59 -9.84 -10.42 -1.09
N SER A 60 -9.12 -11.53 -0.99
CA SER A 60 -9.65 -12.78 -0.46
C SER A 60 -10.09 -12.62 1.00
N ALA A 61 -9.33 -11.85 1.79
CA ALA A 61 -9.70 -11.58 3.18
C ALA A 61 -11.03 -10.82 3.26
N VAL A 62 -11.23 -9.83 2.37
CA VAL A 62 -12.48 -9.09 2.28
C VAL A 62 -13.64 -10.03 1.98
N LEU A 63 -13.46 -10.88 0.98
CA LEU A 63 -14.49 -11.84 0.60
C LEU A 63 -14.81 -12.80 1.74
N GLY A 64 -13.79 -13.20 2.51
CA GLY A 64 -13.99 -14.05 3.68
C GLY A 64 -14.85 -13.37 4.75
N VAL A 65 -14.59 -12.11 5.05
CA VAL A 65 -15.38 -11.37 6.02
C VAL A 65 -16.82 -11.22 5.53
N LEU A 66 -17.00 -10.88 4.25
CA LEU A 66 -18.34 -10.75 3.67
C LEU A 66 -19.08 -12.07 3.71
N CYS A 67 -18.40 -13.18 3.47
CA CYS A 67 -19.00 -14.51 3.53
C CYS A 67 -19.51 -14.82 4.95
N VAL A 68 -18.71 -14.53 5.95
CA VAL A 68 -19.10 -14.72 7.36
C VAL A 68 -20.33 -13.87 7.69
N LEU A 69 -20.31 -12.60 7.29
CA LEU A 69 -21.45 -11.69 7.57
C LEU A 69 -22.71 -12.18 6.85
N SER A 70 -22.59 -12.64 5.60
CA SER A 70 -23.75 -13.10 4.84
C SER A 70 -24.35 -14.39 5.39
N SER A 71 -23.54 -15.21 6.04
CA SER A 71 -24.04 -16.47 6.59
C SER A 71 -24.47 -16.37 8.05
N THR A 72 -24.34 -15.21 8.66
CA THR A 72 -24.81 -14.96 10.03
C THR A 72 -26.33 -14.82 10.01
N PRO A 73 -27.06 -15.69 10.75
CA PRO A 73 -28.53 -15.67 10.68
C PRO A 73 -29.17 -14.37 11.18
N ASP A 74 -28.58 -13.75 12.18
CA ASP A 74 -29.11 -12.53 12.75
C ASP A 74 -27.98 -11.56 13.08
N LEU A 75 -27.78 -10.58 12.20
CA LEU A 75 -26.74 -9.57 12.40
C LEU A 75 -27.01 -8.70 13.62
N ASN A 76 -28.25 -8.65 14.08
CA ASN A 76 -28.61 -7.86 15.26
C ASN A 76 -28.00 -8.44 16.55
N GLU A 77 -27.57 -9.70 16.51
CA GLU A 77 -26.89 -10.31 17.65
C GLU A 77 -25.45 -9.81 17.78
N LEU A 78 -24.92 -9.21 16.73
CA LEU A 78 -23.57 -8.62 16.80
C LEU A 78 -23.68 -7.21 17.39
N SER A 79 -22.68 -6.85 18.20
CA SER A 79 -22.65 -5.49 18.75
C SER A 79 -22.42 -4.49 17.62
N THR A 80 -22.89 -3.27 17.81
CA THR A 80 -22.63 -2.18 16.87
C THR A 80 -21.13 -1.99 16.67
N SER A 81 -20.34 -2.10 17.75
CA SER A 81 -18.89 -1.96 17.68
C SER A 81 -18.28 -3.06 16.80
N SER A 82 -18.74 -4.31 16.95
CA SER A 82 -18.25 -5.42 16.12
C SER A 82 -18.56 -5.21 14.65
N LEU A 83 -19.79 -4.77 14.35
CA LEU A 83 -20.19 -4.48 12.96
C LEU A 83 -19.35 -3.34 12.37
N GLN A 84 -19.13 -2.28 13.16
CA GLN A 84 -18.31 -1.17 12.69
C GLN A 84 -16.87 -1.61 12.43
N ASN A 85 -16.33 -2.48 13.28
CA ASN A 85 -14.98 -3.00 13.08
C ASN A 85 -14.90 -3.86 11.82
N CYS A 86 -15.91 -4.66 11.53
CA CYS A 86 -15.96 -5.45 10.29
C CYS A 86 -16.00 -4.54 9.07
N ILE A 87 -16.84 -3.51 9.10
CA ILE A 87 -16.96 -2.56 8.00
C ILE A 87 -15.63 -1.84 7.77
N GLN A 88 -14.99 -1.44 8.87
CA GLN A 88 -13.70 -0.75 8.79
C GLN A 88 -12.63 -1.67 8.19
N ALA A 89 -12.61 -2.94 8.60
CA ALA A 89 -11.67 -3.92 8.05
C ALA A 89 -11.89 -4.11 6.56
N ILE A 90 -13.14 -4.23 6.13
CA ILE A 90 -13.49 -4.37 4.72
C ILE A 90 -12.98 -3.14 3.94
N ARG A 91 -13.22 -1.97 4.47
CA ARG A 91 -12.81 -0.72 3.82
C ARG A 91 -11.30 -0.62 3.69
N ILE A 92 -10.57 -0.84 4.78
CA ILE A 92 -9.12 -0.74 4.78
C ILE A 92 -8.50 -1.76 3.82
N LEU A 93 -8.93 -3.01 3.92
CA LEU A 93 -8.38 -4.07 3.07
C LEU A 93 -8.72 -3.85 1.60
N SER A 94 -9.92 -3.34 1.31
CA SER A 94 -10.33 -3.05 -0.06
C SER A 94 -9.51 -1.91 -0.66
N GLU A 95 -9.27 -0.86 0.12
CA GLU A 95 -8.46 0.27 -0.34
C GLU A 95 -7.02 -0.16 -0.57
N ASP A 96 -6.48 -0.99 0.33
CA ASP A 96 -5.13 -1.51 0.18
C ASP A 96 -5.01 -2.41 -1.04
N ALA A 97 -6.00 -3.29 -1.26
CA ALA A 97 -6.00 -4.17 -2.42
C ALA A 97 -6.04 -3.35 -3.71
N ALA A 98 -6.89 -2.33 -3.78
CA ALA A 98 -6.99 -1.47 -4.96
C ALA A 98 -5.66 -0.78 -5.24
N ALA A 99 -5.00 -0.26 -4.20
CA ALA A 99 -3.71 0.41 -4.35
C ALA A 99 -2.63 -0.56 -4.84
N LEU A 100 -2.63 -1.78 -4.32
CA LEU A 100 -1.66 -2.80 -4.72
C LEU A 100 -1.90 -3.27 -6.16
N TYR A 101 -3.17 -3.42 -6.58
CA TYR A 101 -3.48 -3.73 -7.97
C TYR A 101 -2.99 -2.62 -8.91
N ALA A 102 -3.20 -1.37 -8.53
CA ALA A 102 -2.71 -0.24 -9.31
C ALA A 102 -1.19 -0.26 -9.41
N GLY A 103 -0.51 -0.55 -8.30
CA GLY A 103 0.94 -0.70 -8.27
C GLY A 103 1.42 -1.84 -9.13
N ALA A 104 0.70 -2.96 -9.12
CA ALA A 104 1.03 -4.12 -9.95
C ALA A 104 0.92 -3.78 -11.43
N TRP A 105 -0.14 -3.06 -11.81
CA TRP A 105 -0.33 -2.62 -13.18
C TRP A 105 0.82 -1.72 -13.63
N GLN A 106 1.19 -0.76 -12.77
CA GLN A 106 2.28 0.16 -13.05
C GLN A 106 3.61 -0.59 -13.21
N ALA A 107 3.87 -1.54 -12.31
CA ALA A 107 5.08 -2.35 -12.36
C ALA A 107 5.14 -3.21 -13.63
N LEU A 108 3.98 -3.75 -14.02
CA LEU A 108 3.89 -4.57 -15.24
C LEU A 108 4.25 -3.74 -16.47
N GLN A 109 3.76 -2.49 -16.53
CA GLN A 109 4.09 -1.61 -17.63
C GLN A 109 5.59 -1.30 -17.67
N ASN A 110 6.20 -1.12 -16.49
CA ASN A 110 7.62 -0.85 -16.40
C ASN A 110 8.45 -2.08 -16.79
N GLU A 111 7.98 -3.28 -16.44
CA GLU A 111 8.69 -4.53 -16.76
C GLU A 111 8.64 -4.84 -18.25
N SER A 112 7.66 -4.31 -18.98
CA SER A 112 7.52 -4.59 -20.41
C SER A 112 8.39 -3.66 -21.26
N HIS A 113 9.12 -2.76 -20.64
CA HIS A 113 10.11 -1.91 -21.29
C HIS A 113 11.53 -2.39 -20.97
#